data_a546672b4bf29542b38d8b195ea615c4
#
_entry.id   a546672b4bf29542b38d8b195ea615c4
#
_cell.length_a   1.000
_cell.length_b   1.000
_cell.length_c   1.000
_cell.angle_alpha   90.00
_cell.angle_beta   90.00
_cell.angle_gamma   90.00
#
_symmetry.space_group_name_H-M   'P 1'
#
loop_
_entity.id
_entity.type
_entity.pdbx_description
1 polymer ?
#
loop_
_entity_poly.entity_id
_entity_poly.type
_entity_poly.pdbx_seq_one_letter_code
_entity_poly.pdbx_strand_id
1 'polypeptide(L)'
;MNMSYYVDHIKDQLTAYGLLETELSDDAWAKVVETAMQELLRYYDQTGLIAVPAQSCIDLAEVEKKYNIKISSISNVYRTEALMGAGYNDDISMDPVWIGFWQTGFGNRLQNWTYNYINYASLQRIRNTTVGTDLDFREDQYYRKLYVNLANGTPSSLTLEFVPRIQVVEDVVGDYWVDILKRLSLAYAKIAVGRARTRFVQSGALWTDDGATILQEGTAELQALRERLQTNADFLYPVD
;
A
#
# COMPACT_ATOMS: atom_id res chain seq x y z
N MET A 1 -6.26 4.45 -13.67
CA MET A 1 -7.58 4.84 -14.23
C MET A 1 -7.72 6.34 -14.08
N ASN A 2 -8.24 7.05 -15.10
CA ASN A 2 -8.30 8.51 -15.10
C ASN A 2 -9.50 9.04 -14.29
N MET A 3 -9.43 10.27 -13.83
CA MET A 3 -10.52 10.96 -13.12
C MET A 3 -11.84 10.89 -13.90
N SER A 4 -11.81 11.09 -15.25
CA SER A 4 -12.99 11.03 -16.10
C SER A 4 -13.74 9.69 -16.00
N TYR A 5 -13.01 8.59 -15.89
CA TYR A 5 -13.60 7.26 -15.75
C TYR A 5 -14.50 7.12 -14.50
N TYR A 6 -14.06 7.68 -13.37
CA TYR A 6 -14.86 7.65 -12.14
C TYR A 6 -16.06 8.59 -12.23
N VAL A 7 -15.86 9.76 -12.83
CA VAL A 7 -16.96 10.72 -13.05
C VAL A 7 -18.02 10.12 -13.98
N ASP A 8 -17.61 9.50 -15.08
CA ASP A 8 -18.54 8.85 -16.02
C ASP A 8 -19.28 7.69 -15.33
N HIS A 9 -18.57 6.87 -14.56
CA HIS A 9 -19.19 5.79 -13.79
C HIS A 9 -20.25 6.29 -12.80
N ILE A 10 -19.98 7.39 -12.08
CA ILE A 10 -20.95 8.00 -11.16
C ILE A 10 -22.17 8.53 -11.92
N LYS A 11 -21.92 9.24 -13.03
CA LYS A 11 -22.98 9.76 -13.87
C LYS A 11 -23.88 8.65 -14.39
N ASP A 12 -23.30 7.60 -14.96
CA ASP A 12 -24.03 6.46 -15.49
C ASP A 12 -24.94 5.82 -14.45
N GLN A 13 -24.45 5.65 -13.23
CA GLN A 13 -25.22 5.06 -12.14
C GLN A 13 -26.33 5.96 -11.61
N LEU A 14 -26.10 7.27 -11.50
CA LEU A 14 -27.07 8.21 -10.94
C LEU A 14 -28.10 8.69 -11.97
N THR A 15 -27.70 8.77 -13.25
CA THR A 15 -28.58 9.23 -14.34
C THR A 15 -29.26 8.09 -15.06
N ALA A 16 -29.18 6.86 -14.58
CA ALA A 16 -29.65 5.68 -15.29
C ALA A 16 -29.16 5.64 -16.73
N TYR A 17 -27.85 5.75 -16.93
CA TYR A 17 -27.17 5.75 -18.22
C TYR A 17 -27.58 6.93 -19.15
N GLY A 18 -27.74 8.11 -18.58
CA GLY A 18 -28.01 9.32 -19.31
C GLY A 18 -29.49 9.60 -19.61
N LEU A 19 -30.40 8.84 -18.98
CA LEU A 19 -31.85 9.11 -19.10
C LEU A 19 -32.30 10.33 -18.28
N LEU A 20 -31.54 10.68 -17.22
CA LEU A 20 -31.81 11.84 -16.38
C LEU A 20 -30.70 12.87 -16.52
N GLU A 21 -31.05 14.15 -16.41
CA GLU A 21 -30.08 15.23 -16.40
C GLU A 21 -29.33 15.29 -15.05
N THR A 22 -28.05 15.66 -15.09
CA THR A 22 -27.26 15.84 -13.89
C THR A 22 -27.41 17.24 -13.31
N GLU A 23 -27.64 17.35 -12.02
CA GLU A 23 -27.79 18.63 -11.32
C GLU A 23 -26.43 19.24 -10.93
N LEU A 24 -25.37 18.45 -10.97
CA LEU A 24 -24.02 18.86 -10.59
C LEU A 24 -23.14 19.10 -11.82
N SER A 25 -22.28 20.10 -11.74
CA SER A 25 -21.26 20.35 -12.76
C SER A 25 -20.15 19.31 -12.74
N ASP A 26 -19.41 19.18 -13.84
CA ASP A 26 -18.28 18.24 -13.93
C ASP A 26 -17.20 18.50 -12.87
N ASP A 27 -16.95 19.76 -12.53
CA ASP A 27 -16.03 20.14 -11.45
C ASP A 27 -16.54 19.68 -10.07
N ALA A 28 -17.86 19.67 -9.86
CA ALA A 28 -18.43 19.17 -8.61
C ALA A 28 -18.28 17.65 -8.50
N TRP A 29 -18.47 16.92 -9.60
CA TRP A 29 -18.23 15.48 -9.66
C TRP A 29 -16.76 15.13 -9.38
N ALA A 30 -15.82 15.87 -9.96
CA ALA A 30 -14.40 15.68 -9.68
C ALA A 30 -14.06 15.86 -8.18
N LYS A 31 -14.60 16.89 -7.54
CA LYS A 31 -14.44 17.11 -6.09
C LYS A 31 -15.05 15.98 -5.24
N VAL A 32 -16.15 15.39 -5.67
CA VAL A 32 -16.74 14.22 -5.01
C VAL A 32 -15.78 13.04 -5.06
N VAL A 33 -15.17 12.77 -6.21
CA VAL A 33 -14.16 11.70 -6.35
C VAL A 33 -12.91 11.99 -5.51
N GLU A 34 -12.44 13.23 -5.48
CA GLU A 34 -11.32 13.64 -4.63
C GLU A 34 -11.62 13.42 -3.14
N THR A 35 -12.85 13.73 -2.70
CA THR A 35 -13.28 13.50 -1.31
C THR A 35 -13.30 12.01 -1.00
N ALA A 36 -13.80 11.18 -1.91
CA ALA A 36 -13.78 9.74 -1.78
C ALA A 36 -12.35 9.18 -1.73
N MET A 37 -11.44 9.72 -2.53
CA MET A 37 -10.03 9.35 -2.50
C MET A 37 -9.38 9.69 -1.15
N GLN A 38 -9.64 10.87 -0.60
CA GLN A 38 -9.13 11.25 0.73
C GLN A 38 -9.64 10.33 1.85
N GLU A 39 -10.87 9.87 1.74
CA GLU A 39 -11.40 8.86 2.66
C GLU A 39 -10.71 7.50 2.47
N LEU A 40 -10.52 7.07 1.22
CA LEU A 40 -9.82 5.83 0.89
C LEU A 40 -8.41 5.78 1.45
N LEU A 41 -7.68 6.90 1.39
CA LEU A 41 -6.29 6.98 1.86
C LEU A 41 -6.12 6.68 3.36
N ARG A 42 -7.19 6.74 4.14
CA ARG A 42 -7.15 6.36 5.57
C ARG A 42 -7.04 4.85 5.79
N TYR A 43 -7.43 4.08 4.78
CA TYR A 43 -7.49 2.61 4.83
C TYR A 43 -6.54 1.95 3.84
N TYR A 44 -5.85 2.73 3.03
CA TYR A 44 -4.97 2.23 1.98
C TYR A 44 -3.64 1.78 2.58
N ASP A 45 -3.41 0.48 2.59
CA ASP A 45 -2.28 -0.19 3.24
C ASP A 45 -1.28 -0.83 2.26
N GLN A 46 -1.41 -0.54 0.97
CA GLN A 46 -0.49 -1.13 -0.01
C GLN A 46 0.92 -0.58 0.17
N THR A 47 1.85 -1.52 0.31
CA THR A 47 3.28 -1.24 0.32
C THR A 47 3.93 -1.71 -0.98
N GLY A 48 4.96 -1.00 -1.42
CA GLY A 48 5.80 -1.38 -2.54
C GLY A 48 7.17 -1.85 -2.08
N LEU A 49 7.78 -2.76 -2.83
CA LEU A 49 9.14 -3.23 -2.57
C LEU A 49 10.07 -2.76 -3.69
N ILE A 50 11.22 -2.22 -3.33
CA ILE A 50 12.23 -1.78 -4.29
C ILE A 50 13.63 -2.15 -3.82
N ALA A 51 14.44 -2.71 -4.72
CA ALA A 51 15.83 -3.01 -4.46
C ALA A 51 16.72 -1.83 -4.82
N VAL A 52 17.55 -1.40 -3.86
CA VAL A 52 18.52 -0.31 -4.03
C VAL A 52 19.91 -0.78 -3.62
N PRO A 53 20.99 -0.17 -4.16
CA PRO A 53 22.35 -0.46 -3.71
C PRO A 53 22.50 -0.18 -2.21
N ALA A 54 23.24 -1.03 -1.51
CA ALA A 54 23.47 -0.86 -0.08
C ALA A 54 24.37 0.36 0.19
N GLN A 55 23.83 1.32 0.90
CA GLN A 55 24.51 2.52 1.35
C GLN A 55 24.03 2.88 2.75
N SER A 56 24.91 3.44 3.59
CA SER A 56 24.52 3.90 4.92
C SER A 56 23.63 5.14 4.92
N CYS A 57 23.65 5.89 3.82
CA CYS A 57 22.79 7.04 3.58
C CYS A 57 22.26 6.97 2.16
N ILE A 58 20.95 6.83 2.01
CA ILE A 58 20.25 6.72 0.71
C ILE A 58 19.43 7.99 0.52
N ASP A 59 19.58 8.64 -0.63
CA ASP A 59 18.76 9.78 -1.02
C ASP A 59 17.47 9.28 -1.67
N LEU A 60 16.35 9.45 -0.96
CA LEU A 60 15.04 9.00 -1.44
C LEU A 60 14.58 9.77 -2.68
N ALA A 61 15.02 11.03 -2.86
CA ALA A 61 14.65 11.80 -4.05
C ALA A 61 15.32 11.25 -5.32
N GLU A 62 16.58 10.77 -5.21
CA GLU A 62 17.26 10.09 -6.32
C GLU A 62 16.59 8.74 -6.63
N VAL A 63 16.20 7.99 -5.59
CA VAL A 63 15.48 6.72 -5.74
C VAL A 63 14.14 6.95 -6.44
N GLU A 64 13.35 7.92 -6.00
CA GLU A 64 12.07 8.29 -6.64
C GLU A 64 12.25 8.61 -8.13
N LYS A 65 13.27 9.40 -8.46
CA LYS A 65 13.56 9.79 -9.83
C LYS A 65 14.03 8.61 -10.69
N LYS A 66 14.91 7.77 -10.13
CA LYS A 66 15.48 6.64 -10.87
C LYS A 66 14.44 5.58 -11.23
N TYR A 67 13.53 5.30 -10.31
CA TYR A 67 12.54 4.23 -10.46
C TYR A 67 11.14 4.74 -10.83
N ASN A 68 11.00 6.06 -11.01
CA ASN A 68 9.74 6.73 -11.32
C ASN A 68 8.60 6.36 -10.34
N ILE A 69 8.92 6.38 -9.05
CA ILE A 69 7.99 6.08 -7.96
C ILE A 69 7.85 7.31 -7.08
N LYS A 70 6.77 7.38 -6.32
CA LYS A 70 6.54 8.41 -5.29
C LYS A 70 6.49 7.74 -3.92
N ILE A 71 7.39 8.07 -3.03
CA ILE A 71 7.50 7.49 -1.69
C ILE A 71 6.89 8.45 -0.67
N SER A 72 5.97 7.96 0.16
CA SER A 72 5.45 8.70 1.31
C SER A 72 6.35 8.50 2.52
N SER A 73 6.58 7.26 2.90
CA SER A 73 7.43 6.84 4.01
C SER A 73 8.01 5.46 3.76
N ILE A 74 9.05 5.11 4.49
CA ILE A 74 9.63 3.76 4.48
C ILE A 74 9.05 3.00 5.69
N SER A 75 8.48 1.82 5.43
CA SER A 75 7.95 0.94 6.46
C SER A 75 9.04 0.05 7.03
N ASN A 76 9.82 -0.58 6.16
CA ASN A 76 10.87 -1.51 6.56
C ASN A 76 12.05 -1.48 5.59
N VAL A 77 13.20 -1.92 6.07
CA VAL A 77 14.43 -2.09 5.27
C VAL A 77 14.95 -3.50 5.47
N TYR A 78 15.07 -4.26 4.39
CA TYR A 78 15.50 -5.65 4.41
C TYR A 78 16.81 -5.83 3.66
N ARG A 79 17.55 -6.88 4.00
CA ARG A 79 18.63 -7.37 3.14
C ARG A 79 18.00 -8.09 1.94
N THR A 80 18.36 -7.71 0.73
CA THR A 80 17.79 -8.30 -0.48
C THR A 80 17.97 -9.82 -0.54
N GLU A 81 19.11 -10.32 -0.09
CA GLU A 81 19.42 -11.75 -0.05
C GLU A 81 18.43 -12.52 0.86
N ALA A 82 18.01 -11.92 1.98
CA ALA A 82 17.07 -12.54 2.89
C ALA A 82 15.66 -12.66 2.29
N LEU A 83 15.24 -11.66 1.53
CA LEU A 83 13.89 -11.62 0.93
C LEU A 83 13.78 -12.49 -0.31
N MET A 84 14.83 -12.56 -1.14
CA MET A 84 14.83 -13.31 -2.38
C MET A 84 15.16 -14.80 -2.21
N GLY A 85 15.26 -15.27 -0.96
CA GLY A 85 15.69 -16.63 -0.68
C GLY A 85 17.12 -16.79 -1.18
N ALA A 86 18.09 -16.55 -0.31
CA ALA A 86 19.51 -16.52 -0.62
C ALA A 86 19.85 -17.51 -1.73
N GLY A 87 19.87 -17.00 -2.95
CA GLY A 87 20.58 -17.70 -4.01
C GLY A 87 21.99 -17.97 -3.51
N TYR A 88 22.54 -19.05 -3.90
CA TYR A 88 23.92 -19.47 -3.67
C TYR A 88 24.90 -18.39 -4.16
N ASN A 89 24.93 -17.22 -3.52
CA ASN A 89 25.79 -16.13 -3.93
C ASN A 89 27.00 -16.07 -3.02
N ASP A 90 28.08 -15.62 -3.60
CA ASP A 90 29.47 -15.57 -3.14
C ASP A 90 29.71 -15.06 -1.69
N ASP A 91 28.74 -14.48 -1.03
CA ASP A 91 28.81 -14.00 0.35
C ASP A 91 28.75 -15.12 1.42
N ILE A 92 28.42 -16.36 1.04
CA ILE A 92 28.45 -17.50 1.96
C ILE A 92 29.86 -17.72 2.55
N SER A 93 30.90 -17.40 1.78
CA SER A 93 32.28 -17.54 2.21
C SER A 93 32.66 -16.54 3.33
N MET A 94 31.92 -15.43 3.43
CA MET A 94 32.13 -14.37 4.42
C MET A 94 31.16 -14.44 5.60
N ASP A 95 30.20 -15.35 5.58
CA ASP A 95 29.27 -15.51 6.70
C ASP A 95 30.03 -16.07 7.93
N PRO A 96 30.02 -15.36 9.08
CA PRO A 96 30.69 -15.82 10.31
C PRO A 96 30.24 -17.20 10.77
N VAL A 97 28.98 -17.57 10.51
CA VAL A 97 28.43 -18.89 10.82
C VAL A 97 29.08 -19.95 9.94
N TRP A 98 29.26 -19.66 8.63
CA TRP A 98 29.91 -20.55 7.68
C TRP A 98 31.41 -20.71 7.99
N ILE A 99 32.09 -19.61 8.28
CA ILE A 99 33.52 -19.63 8.69
C ILE A 99 33.67 -20.43 9.98
N GLY A 100 32.82 -20.23 10.98
CA GLY A 100 32.81 -21.01 12.22
C GLY A 100 32.59 -22.49 11.96
N PHE A 101 31.75 -22.84 11.03
CA PHE A 101 31.48 -24.24 10.64
C PHE A 101 32.72 -24.91 10.02
N TRP A 102 33.46 -24.21 9.19
CA TRP A 102 34.72 -24.69 8.60
C TRP A 102 35.86 -24.78 9.61
N GLN A 103 35.97 -23.79 10.48
CA GLN A 103 37.03 -23.75 11.52
C GLN A 103 36.88 -24.83 12.56
N THR A 104 35.67 -25.29 12.87
CA THR A 104 35.43 -26.36 13.87
C THR A 104 35.72 -27.77 13.34
N GLY A 105 36.27 -27.91 12.14
CA GLY A 105 36.74 -29.21 11.59
C GLY A 105 35.63 -30.17 11.19
N PHE A 106 34.37 -29.72 11.17
CA PHE A 106 33.22 -30.53 10.74
C PHE A 106 33.25 -30.85 9.24
N GLY A 107 34.00 -30.08 8.44
CA GLY A 107 34.10 -30.23 7.01
C GLY A 107 34.88 -31.47 6.52
N ASN A 108 35.66 -32.12 7.39
CA ASN A 108 36.58 -33.19 6.97
C ASN A 108 35.98 -34.61 6.97
N ARG A 109 34.71 -34.80 7.34
CA ARG A 109 34.05 -36.10 7.26
C ARG A 109 32.87 -36.07 6.29
N LEU A 110 33.11 -36.62 5.11
CA LEU A 110 32.12 -36.77 4.04
C LEU A 110 30.78 -37.42 4.51
N GLN A 111 30.82 -38.25 5.55
CA GLN A 111 29.63 -38.91 6.09
C GLN A 111 28.66 -37.95 6.80
N ASN A 112 29.14 -36.80 7.26
CA ASN A 112 28.30 -35.82 7.99
C ASN A 112 27.96 -34.58 7.13
N TRP A 113 28.37 -34.55 5.87
CA TRP A 113 28.17 -33.37 5.02
C TRP A 113 26.70 -33.03 4.86
N THR A 114 25.85 -34.02 4.60
CA THR A 114 24.39 -33.81 4.44
C THR A 114 23.75 -33.29 5.73
N TYR A 115 24.16 -33.85 6.88
CA TYR A 115 23.65 -33.40 8.18
C TYR A 115 24.10 -31.98 8.49
N ASN A 116 25.34 -31.66 8.21
CA ASN A 116 25.91 -30.34 8.40
C ASN A 116 25.26 -29.32 7.47
N TYR A 117 24.99 -29.70 6.22
CA TYR A 117 24.27 -28.85 5.27
C TYR A 117 22.82 -28.55 5.71
N ILE A 118 22.10 -29.58 6.18
CA ILE A 118 20.72 -29.42 6.70
C ILE A 118 20.72 -28.48 7.93
N ASN A 119 21.68 -28.67 8.85
CA ASN A 119 21.80 -27.81 10.02
C ASN A 119 22.13 -26.37 9.64
N TYR A 120 23.06 -26.17 8.72
CA TYR A 120 23.41 -24.85 8.21
C TYR A 120 22.21 -24.18 7.52
N ALA A 121 21.52 -24.89 6.63
CA ALA A 121 20.34 -24.37 5.98
C ALA A 121 19.22 -24.03 6.97
N SER A 122 19.07 -24.84 8.05
CA SER A 122 18.12 -24.57 9.10
C SER A 122 18.50 -23.35 9.93
N LEU A 123 19.79 -23.19 10.27
CA LEU A 123 20.30 -22.02 10.97
C LEU A 123 20.17 -20.73 10.13
N GLN A 124 20.46 -20.81 8.83
CA GLN A 124 20.22 -19.69 7.92
C GLN A 124 18.74 -19.33 7.84
N ARG A 125 17.86 -20.34 7.77
CA ARG A 125 16.43 -20.12 7.76
C ARG A 125 15.95 -19.43 9.04
N ILE A 126 16.41 -19.90 10.21
CA ILE A 126 16.12 -19.27 11.49
C ILE A 126 16.68 -17.85 11.56
N ARG A 127 17.91 -17.64 11.14
CA ARG A 127 18.53 -16.32 11.08
C ARG A 127 17.73 -15.36 10.17
N ASN A 128 17.33 -15.82 8.99
CA ASN A 128 16.59 -15.01 8.04
C ASN A 128 15.17 -14.70 8.52
N THR A 129 14.57 -15.60 9.30
CA THR A 129 13.21 -15.38 9.83
C THR A 129 13.17 -14.63 11.16
N THR A 130 14.23 -14.68 11.96
CA THR A 130 14.19 -14.12 13.33
C THR A 130 15.15 -12.96 13.59
N VAL A 131 16.28 -12.88 12.88
CA VAL A 131 17.35 -11.92 13.24
C VAL A 131 17.91 -11.13 12.06
N GLY A 132 17.67 -11.55 10.84
CA GLY A 132 18.45 -11.06 9.70
C GLY A 132 17.69 -10.29 8.62
N THR A 133 16.37 -10.17 8.76
CA THR A 133 15.54 -9.56 7.71
C THR A 133 15.50 -8.05 7.84
N ASP A 134 15.33 -7.56 9.05
CA ASP A 134 15.12 -6.13 9.28
C ASP A 134 16.42 -5.46 9.68
N LEU A 135 16.67 -4.33 9.06
CA LEU A 135 17.78 -3.45 9.41
C LEU A 135 17.25 -2.23 10.14
N ASP A 136 17.95 -1.83 11.20
CA ASP A 136 17.65 -0.56 11.86
C ASP A 136 17.85 0.58 10.88
N PHE A 137 16.84 1.42 10.74
CA PHE A 137 16.89 2.58 9.86
C PHE A 137 16.24 3.81 10.51
N ARG A 138 16.62 4.97 10.02
CA ARG A 138 16.02 6.24 10.39
C ARG A 138 15.72 7.05 9.13
N GLU A 139 14.48 7.40 8.91
CA GLU A 139 14.06 8.31 7.85
C GLU A 139 14.12 9.75 8.33
N ASP A 140 14.82 10.59 7.57
CA ASP A 140 14.77 12.05 7.70
C ASP A 140 13.83 12.59 6.62
N GLN A 141 12.58 12.84 7.02
CA GLN A 141 11.54 13.31 6.10
C GLN A 141 11.83 14.73 5.57
N TYR A 142 12.55 15.55 6.32
CA TYR A 142 12.86 16.93 5.91
C TYR A 142 13.87 16.97 4.76
N TYR A 143 14.96 16.19 4.88
CA TYR A 143 15.99 16.10 3.85
C TYR A 143 15.76 14.96 2.86
N ARG A 144 14.70 14.19 3.02
CA ARG A 144 14.37 13.02 2.17
C ARG A 144 15.53 12.02 2.11
N LYS A 145 16.14 11.75 3.27
CA LYS A 145 17.27 10.81 3.41
C LYS A 145 16.91 9.66 4.33
N LEU A 146 17.37 8.49 3.94
CA LEU A 146 17.24 7.25 4.70
C LEU A 146 18.63 6.85 5.21
N TYR A 147 18.78 6.79 6.52
CA TYR A 147 20.00 6.31 7.18
C TYR A 147 19.77 4.87 7.61
N VAL A 148 20.63 3.96 7.17
CA VAL A 148 20.53 2.53 7.46
C VAL A 148 21.75 2.09 8.26
N ASN A 149 21.52 1.35 9.33
CA ASN A 149 22.60 0.78 10.16
C ASN A 149 23.13 -0.51 9.52
N LEU A 150 24.32 -0.44 8.93
CA LEU A 150 24.99 -1.55 8.27
C LEU A 150 26.10 -2.17 9.15
N ALA A 151 26.05 -1.98 10.47
CA ALA A 151 27.11 -2.42 11.39
C ALA A 151 27.41 -3.94 11.34
N ASN A 152 26.45 -4.77 10.94
CA ASN A 152 26.58 -6.23 10.90
C ASN A 152 26.96 -6.79 9.52
N GLY A 153 27.66 -6.03 8.72
CA GLY A 153 28.07 -6.36 7.36
C GLY A 153 27.27 -5.60 6.30
N THR A 154 27.94 -5.26 5.22
CA THR A 154 27.34 -4.51 4.11
C THR A 154 26.81 -5.50 3.09
N PRO A 155 25.48 -5.66 2.94
CA PRO A 155 24.91 -6.45 1.86
C PRO A 155 25.20 -5.79 0.50
N SER A 156 25.05 -6.52 -0.59
CA SER A 156 25.22 -5.97 -1.94
C SER A 156 24.07 -5.01 -2.30
N SER A 157 22.88 -5.31 -1.81
CA SER A 157 21.68 -4.51 -2.02
C SER A 157 20.72 -4.56 -0.83
N LEU A 158 19.88 -3.54 -0.74
CA LEU A 158 18.83 -3.42 0.25
C LEU A 158 17.47 -3.44 -0.45
N THR A 159 16.49 -4.08 0.15
CA THR A 159 15.10 -3.96 -0.26
C THR A 159 14.39 -3.00 0.69
N LEU A 160 13.89 -1.91 0.15
CA LEU A 160 13.08 -0.94 0.87
C LEU A 160 11.62 -1.31 0.69
N GLU A 161 10.91 -1.45 1.79
CA GLU A 161 9.45 -1.50 1.81
C GLU A 161 8.95 -0.09 2.06
N PHE A 162 8.18 0.43 1.12
CA PHE A 162 7.72 1.82 1.17
C PHE A 162 6.22 1.94 0.98
N VAL A 163 5.65 2.96 1.59
CA VAL A 163 4.27 3.39 1.36
C VAL A 163 4.27 4.36 0.19
N PRO A 164 3.52 4.08 -0.90
CA PRO A 164 3.45 4.99 -2.04
C PRO A 164 2.74 6.28 -1.66
N ARG A 165 3.20 7.40 -2.19
CA ARG A 165 2.52 8.69 -2.07
C ARG A 165 1.47 8.80 -3.17
N ILE A 166 0.21 8.70 -2.80
CA ILE A 166 -0.93 8.86 -3.70
C ILE A 166 -1.33 10.34 -3.73
N GLN A 167 -1.21 10.96 -4.88
CA GLN A 167 -1.58 12.36 -5.09
C GLN A 167 -2.78 12.51 -6.02
N VAL A 168 -2.89 11.62 -6.99
CA VAL A 168 -3.94 11.61 -7.98
C VAL A 168 -4.65 10.25 -7.98
N VAL A 169 -5.85 10.24 -8.45
CA VAL A 169 -6.69 9.02 -8.52
C VAL A 169 -6.02 7.90 -9.34
N GLU A 170 -5.17 8.29 -10.29
CA GLU A 170 -4.41 7.38 -11.15
C GLU A 170 -3.32 6.59 -10.43
N ASP A 171 -2.84 7.12 -9.29
CA ASP A 171 -1.84 6.47 -8.45
C ASP A 171 -2.43 5.30 -7.62
N VAL A 172 -3.77 5.17 -7.56
CA VAL A 172 -4.44 4.06 -6.87
C VAL A 172 -4.27 2.78 -7.67
N VAL A 173 -3.55 1.82 -7.10
CA VAL A 173 -3.23 0.53 -7.73
C VAL A 173 -3.99 -0.59 -7.02
N GLY A 174 -4.36 -1.60 -7.78
CA GLY A 174 -5.08 -2.78 -7.30
C GLY A 174 -6.58 -2.73 -7.56
N ASP A 175 -7.11 -3.79 -8.16
CA ASP A 175 -8.52 -3.89 -8.57
C ASP A 175 -9.48 -3.73 -7.39
N TYR A 176 -9.09 -4.26 -6.23
CA TYR A 176 -9.87 -4.12 -5.00
C TYR A 176 -10.04 -2.65 -4.58
N TRP A 177 -8.94 -1.89 -4.55
CA TRP A 177 -8.96 -0.48 -4.15
C TRP A 177 -9.68 0.41 -5.16
N VAL A 178 -9.56 0.07 -6.44
CA VAL A 178 -10.31 0.73 -7.52
C VAL A 178 -11.81 0.50 -7.36
N ASP A 179 -12.25 -0.73 -7.03
CA ASP A 179 -13.66 -1.03 -6.78
C ASP A 179 -14.19 -0.29 -5.53
N ILE A 180 -13.41 -0.28 -4.45
CA ILE A 180 -13.75 0.48 -3.24
C ILE A 180 -13.87 1.98 -3.54
N LEU A 181 -12.94 2.55 -4.30
CA LEU A 181 -12.99 3.97 -4.68
C LEU A 181 -14.23 4.30 -5.52
N LYS A 182 -14.63 3.43 -6.45
CA LYS A 182 -15.88 3.59 -7.19
C LYS A 182 -17.09 3.64 -6.28
N ARG A 183 -17.19 2.69 -5.34
CA ARG A 183 -18.30 2.62 -4.40
C ARG A 183 -18.34 3.82 -3.45
N LEU A 184 -17.19 4.23 -2.91
CA LEU A 184 -17.08 5.44 -2.10
C LEU A 184 -17.50 6.68 -2.89
N SER A 185 -17.01 6.81 -4.11
CA SER A 185 -17.35 7.94 -4.97
C SER A 185 -18.86 7.99 -5.27
N LEU A 186 -19.49 6.84 -5.52
CA LEU A 186 -20.92 6.74 -5.73
C LEU A 186 -21.72 7.11 -4.47
N ALA A 187 -21.30 6.63 -3.30
CA ALA A 187 -21.96 6.95 -2.03
C ALA A 187 -21.88 8.47 -1.73
N TYR A 188 -20.71 9.09 -1.90
CA TYR A 188 -20.56 10.55 -1.76
C TYR A 188 -21.35 11.33 -2.80
N ALA A 189 -21.44 10.82 -4.01
CA ALA A 189 -22.25 11.42 -5.07
C ALA A 189 -23.75 11.40 -4.73
N LYS A 190 -24.28 10.28 -4.23
CA LYS A 190 -25.65 10.17 -3.73
C LYS A 190 -25.92 11.16 -2.59
N ILE A 191 -24.97 11.31 -1.66
CA ILE A 191 -25.08 12.30 -0.58
C ILE A 191 -25.11 13.73 -1.12
N ALA A 192 -24.26 14.05 -2.09
CA ALA A 192 -24.21 15.39 -2.69
C ALA A 192 -25.51 15.72 -3.44
N VAL A 193 -25.99 14.83 -4.30
CA VAL A 193 -27.24 14.99 -5.04
C VAL A 193 -28.43 15.04 -4.08
N GLY A 194 -28.51 14.13 -3.12
CA GLY A 194 -29.58 14.11 -2.13
C GLY A 194 -29.67 15.40 -1.34
N ARG A 195 -28.52 15.97 -0.93
CA ARG A 195 -28.47 17.31 -0.27
C ARG A 195 -28.87 18.45 -1.18
N ALA A 196 -28.54 18.39 -2.45
CA ALA A 196 -28.94 19.42 -3.42
C ALA A 196 -30.47 19.39 -3.59
N ARG A 197 -31.05 18.20 -3.84
CA ARG A 197 -32.50 18.03 -4.04
C ARG A 197 -33.32 18.41 -2.81
N THR A 198 -32.94 17.97 -1.63
CA THR A 198 -33.65 18.28 -0.38
C THR A 198 -33.76 19.78 -0.08
N ARG A 199 -32.89 20.62 -0.65
CA ARG A 199 -32.97 22.08 -0.48
C ARG A 199 -34.01 22.74 -1.38
N PHE A 200 -34.46 22.08 -2.43
CA PHE A 200 -35.38 22.64 -3.45
C PHE A 200 -36.79 22.06 -3.33
N VAL A 201 -37.16 21.48 -2.19
CA VAL A 201 -38.51 20.97 -1.95
C VAL A 201 -39.53 22.10 -2.03
N GLN A 202 -40.39 22.03 -3.06
CA GLN A 202 -41.53 22.96 -3.17
C GLN A 202 -42.75 22.39 -2.46
N SER A 203 -43.25 23.11 -1.47
CA SER A 203 -44.50 22.75 -0.81
C SER A 203 -45.67 22.90 -1.81
N GLY A 204 -46.40 21.81 -2.04
CA GLY A 204 -47.53 21.77 -2.98
C GLY A 204 -47.20 21.26 -4.38
N ALA A 205 -46.03 20.76 -4.64
CA ALA A 205 -45.67 20.08 -5.88
C ALA A 205 -46.48 18.78 -6.06
N LEU A 206 -46.89 18.49 -7.28
CA LEU A 206 -47.62 17.26 -7.61
C LEU A 206 -46.73 16.01 -7.65
N TRP A 207 -45.40 16.19 -7.51
CA TRP A 207 -44.41 15.13 -7.42
C TRP A 207 -43.68 15.15 -6.07
N THR A 208 -43.37 13.98 -5.60
CA THR A 208 -42.54 13.81 -4.40
C THR A 208 -41.05 13.85 -4.79
N ASP A 209 -40.28 14.69 -4.07
CA ASP A 209 -38.84 14.74 -4.20
C ASP A 209 -38.19 13.47 -3.60
N ASP A 210 -37.27 12.86 -4.33
CA ASP A 210 -36.54 11.65 -3.93
C ASP A 210 -35.24 11.97 -3.18
N GLY A 211 -34.93 13.24 -2.98
CA GLY A 211 -33.67 13.71 -2.37
C GLY A 211 -33.37 13.12 -1.00
N ALA A 212 -34.40 13.01 -0.15
CA ALA A 212 -34.25 12.43 1.18
C ALA A 212 -33.92 10.92 1.11
N THR A 213 -34.51 10.19 0.19
CA THR A 213 -34.28 8.76 -0.02
C THR A 213 -32.86 8.52 -0.52
N ILE A 214 -32.42 9.27 -1.54
CA ILE A 214 -31.06 9.18 -2.09
C ILE A 214 -30.02 9.55 -1.04
N LEU A 215 -30.28 10.55 -0.21
CA LEU A 215 -29.39 10.94 0.91
C LEU A 215 -29.27 9.81 1.93
N GLN A 216 -30.37 9.16 2.30
CA GLN A 216 -30.39 8.05 3.23
C GLN A 216 -29.65 6.83 2.66
N GLU A 217 -29.87 6.48 1.40
CA GLU A 217 -29.14 5.42 0.72
C GLU A 217 -27.64 5.69 0.70
N GLY A 218 -27.20 6.88 0.27
CA GLY A 218 -25.79 7.24 0.22
C GLY A 218 -25.11 7.22 1.59
N THR A 219 -25.81 7.66 2.64
CA THR A 219 -25.27 7.60 4.02
C THR A 219 -25.17 6.17 4.54
N ALA A 220 -26.15 5.32 4.27
CA ALA A 220 -26.13 3.90 4.64
C ALA A 220 -25.02 3.13 3.91
N GLU A 221 -24.87 3.35 2.59
CA GLU A 221 -23.79 2.74 1.80
C GLU A 221 -22.41 3.18 2.30
N LEU A 222 -22.22 4.46 2.60
CA LEU A 222 -20.97 4.98 3.13
C LEU A 222 -20.62 4.36 4.48
N GLN A 223 -21.60 4.22 5.37
CA GLN A 223 -21.39 3.59 6.67
C GLN A 223 -21.04 2.11 6.52
N ALA A 224 -21.75 1.36 5.69
CA ALA A 224 -21.45 -0.05 5.43
C ALA A 224 -20.06 -0.26 4.84
N LEU A 225 -19.61 0.64 3.93
CA LEU A 225 -18.25 0.61 3.38
C LEU A 225 -17.19 0.89 4.44
N ARG A 226 -17.43 1.86 5.33
CA ARG A 226 -16.52 2.16 6.44
C ARG A 226 -16.37 0.99 7.41
N GLU A 227 -17.48 0.39 7.81
CA GLU A 227 -17.48 -0.79 8.67
C GLU A 227 -16.70 -1.96 8.03
N ARG A 228 -16.93 -2.20 6.74
CA ARG A 228 -16.19 -3.22 5.99
C ARG A 228 -14.69 -2.92 5.93
N LEU A 229 -14.29 -1.67 5.69
CA LEU A 229 -12.88 -1.29 5.60
C LEU A 229 -12.20 -1.36 6.97
N GLN A 230 -12.87 -0.97 8.04
CA GLN A 230 -12.37 -1.11 9.41
C GLN A 230 -12.18 -2.58 9.79
N THR A 231 -13.16 -3.42 9.52
CA THR A 231 -13.06 -4.87 9.80
C THR A 231 -11.90 -5.51 9.02
N ASN A 232 -11.67 -5.12 7.76
CA ASN A 232 -10.55 -5.64 6.98
C ASN A 232 -9.19 -5.16 7.53
N ALA A 233 -9.11 -3.93 8.00
CA ALA A 233 -7.89 -3.40 8.63
C ALA A 233 -7.56 -4.15 9.93
N ASP A 234 -8.57 -4.47 10.74
CA ASP A 234 -8.38 -5.24 11.98
C ASP A 234 -7.88 -6.68 11.73
N PHE A 235 -8.22 -7.28 10.58
CA PHE A 235 -7.70 -8.59 10.19
C PHE A 235 -6.25 -8.60 9.73
N LEU A 236 -5.76 -7.47 9.20
CA LEU A 236 -4.37 -7.36 8.73
C LEU A 236 -3.38 -7.14 9.88
N TYR A 237 -3.84 -6.61 11.00
CA TYR A 237 -3.04 -6.39 12.20
C TYR A 237 -3.75 -7.01 13.40
N PRO A 238 -3.66 -8.36 13.59
CA PRO A 238 -4.14 -8.94 14.83
C PRO A 238 -3.35 -8.31 15.98
N VAL A 239 -4.03 -7.55 16.81
CA VAL A 239 -3.45 -7.01 18.05
C VAL A 239 -3.45 -8.17 19.04
N ASP A 240 -2.26 -8.71 19.33
CA ASP A 240 -2.03 -9.66 20.43
C ASP A 240 -2.23 -8.98 21.80
#